data_f078c53fbb2067f38262720a56971970
#
_entry.id   f078c53fbb2067f38262720a56971970
#
_cell.length_a   1.000
_cell.length_b   1.000
_cell.length_c   1.000
_cell.angle_alpha   90.00
_cell.angle_beta   90.00
_cell.angle_gamma   90.00
#
_symmetry.space_group_name_H-M   'P 1'
#
loop_
_entity.id
_entity.type
_entity.pdbx_description
1 polymer ?
#
loop_
_entity_poly.entity_id
_entity_poly.type
_entity_poly.pdbx_seq_one_letter_code
_entity_poly.pdbx_strand_id
1 'polypeptide(L)'
;MGLLDALLGNASEIDITEVIDELAPIIGDTESIQQVFRVVRDMYVFTNKRLILIDKQGMTGRKVDYHSIPYRAITQFKIETAGHFDLDAELKIWISGQDDPIEKELKKDTVVGIQKTLATHMFA
;
A
#
# COMPACT_ATOMS: atom_id res chain seq x y z
N MET A 1 -0.43 17.95 -12.79
CA MET A 1 0.08 16.74 -12.11
C MET A 1 -0.57 15.47 -12.61
N GLY A 2 -1.85 15.51 -12.97
CA GLY A 2 -2.54 14.28 -13.38
C GLY A 2 -1.88 13.52 -14.52
N LEU A 3 -1.37 14.23 -15.52
CA LEU A 3 -0.72 13.57 -16.64
C LEU A 3 0.56 12.85 -16.21
N LEU A 4 1.37 13.49 -15.39
CA LEU A 4 2.60 12.90 -14.91
C LEU A 4 2.31 11.70 -14.02
N ASP A 5 1.31 11.81 -13.15
CA ASP A 5 0.91 10.71 -12.28
C ASP A 5 0.45 9.50 -13.09
N ALA A 6 -0.31 9.74 -14.16
CA ALA A 6 -0.75 8.67 -15.05
C ALA A 6 0.45 8.00 -15.73
N LEU A 7 1.44 8.78 -16.15
CA LEU A 7 2.64 8.25 -16.78
C LEU A 7 3.51 7.45 -15.81
N LEU A 8 3.40 7.73 -14.51
CA LEU A 8 4.17 7.01 -13.50
C LEU A 8 3.46 5.76 -12.99
N GLY A 9 2.37 5.37 -13.61
CA GLY A 9 1.71 4.12 -13.27
C GLY A 9 0.80 4.19 -12.07
N ASN A 10 0.25 5.36 -11.78
CA ASN A 10 -0.64 5.54 -10.63
C ASN A 10 -2.11 5.27 -10.99
N ALA A 11 -2.35 4.44 -12.00
CA ALA A 11 -3.71 4.15 -12.45
C ALA A 11 -4.57 3.50 -11.35
N SER A 12 -3.94 2.76 -10.44
CA SER A 12 -4.63 2.11 -9.32
C SER A 12 -4.64 2.95 -8.05
N GLU A 13 -3.98 4.08 -8.07
CA GLU A 13 -4.09 5.02 -6.95
C GLU A 13 -5.47 5.64 -7.00
N ILE A 14 -6.19 5.56 -5.90
CA ILE A 14 -7.57 6.04 -5.85
C ILE A 14 -7.63 7.38 -5.14
N ASP A 15 -8.69 8.13 -5.46
CA ASP A 15 -8.97 9.39 -4.80
C ASP A 15 -9.30 9.12 -3.34
N ILE A 16 -8.60 9.82 -2.45
CA ILE A 16 -8.79 9.65 -1.01
C ILE A 16 -10.25 9.92 -0.63
N THR A 17 -10.92 10.84 -1.32
CA THR A 17 -12.32 11.14 -1.02
C THR A 17 -13.25 9.95 -1.21
N GLU A 18 -12.87 8.98 -2.04
CA GLU A 18 -13.69 7.78 -2.27
C GLU A 18 -13.72 6.86 -1.04
N VAL A 19 -12.68 6.91 -0.21
CA VAL A 19 -12.52 5.98 0.90
C VAL A 19 -12.45 6.67 2.25
N ILE A 20 -12.61 8.00 2.27
CA ILE A 20 -12.43 8.75 3.52
C ILE A 20 -13.41 8.29 4.61
N ASP A 21 -14.66 8.00 4.23
CA ASP A 21 -15.66 7.56 5.20
C ASP A 21 -15.31 6.20 5.81
N GLU A 22 -14.72 5.33 5.00
CA GLU A 22 -14.28 4.02 5.48
C GLU A 22 -13.07 4.12 6.40
N LEU A 23 -12.15 5.02 6.08
CA LEU A 23 -10.87 5.12 6.77
C LEU A 23 -10.88 6.09 7.96
N ALA A 24 -11.76 7.09 7.93
CA ALA A 24 -11.79 8.10 8.98
C ALA A 24 -11.83 7.52 10.40
N PRO A 25 -12.61 6.46 10.66
CA PRO A 25 -12.66 5.91 12.02
C PRO A 25 -11.35 5.33 12.54
N ILE A 26 -10.41 4.98 11.66
CA ILE A 26 -9.16 4.35 12.07
C ILE A 26 -7.96 5.29 11.99
N ILE A 27 -8.14 6.48 11.48
CA ILE A 27 -7.06 7.46 11.34
C ILE A 27 -6.97 8.31 12.61
N GLY A 28 -5.75 8.46 13.12
CA GLY A 28 -5.52 9.23 14.33
C GLY A 28 -5.71 10.73 14.14
N ASP A 29 -5.85 11.46 15.25
CA ASP A 29 -6.19 12.88 15.24
C ASP A 29 -5.17 13.74 14.49
N THR A 30 -3.89 13.38 14.56
CA THR A 30 -2.82 14.16 13.90
C THR A 30 -2.30 13.45 12.65
N GLU A 31 -2.99 12.41 12.23
CA GLU A 31 -2.60 11.61 11.09
C GLU A 31 -3.38 12.02 9.85
N SER A 32 -2.72 12.05 8.71
CA SER A 32 -3.37 12.36 7.45
C SER A 32 -3.04 11.30 6.39
N ILE A 33 -4.06 10.94 5.62
CA ILE A 33 -3.90 10.00 4.52
C ILE A 33 -3.24 10.73 3.35
N GLN A 34 -2.18 10.17 2.83
CA GLN A 34 -1.44 10.77 1.73
C GLN A 34 -1.70 10.06 0.41
N GLN A 35 -1.73 8.74 0.41
CA GLN A 35 -1.99 7.96 -0.79
C GLN A 35 -2.69 6.67 -0.44
N VAL A 36 -3.54 6.20 -1.34
CA VAL A 36 -4.24 4.92 -1.21
C VAL A 36 -4.12 4.19 -2.54
N PHE A 37 -3.71 2.93 -2.47
CA PHE A 37 -3.67 2.05 -3.64
C PHE A 37 -4.64 0.90 -3.41
N ARG A 38 -5.44 0.60 -4.42
CA ARG A 38 -6.34 -0.55 -4.37
C ARG A 38 -5.76 -1.70 -5.17
N VAL A 39 -5.71 -2.87 -4.55
CA VAL A 39 -5.26 -4.10 -5.21
C VAL A 39 -6.37 -5.11 -5.05
N VAL A 40 -7.15 -5.34 -6.10
CA VAL A 40 -8.38 -6.10 -6.09
C VAL A 40 -9.37 -5.43 -5.12
N ARG A 41 -9.64 -6.03 -3.97
CA ARG A 41 -10.50 -5.43 -2.93
C ARG A 41 -9.71 -4.96 -1.71
N ASP A 42 -8.41 -5.22 -1.71
CA ASP A 42 -7.54 -4.79 -0.62
C ASP A 42 -7.07 -3.36 -0.84
N MET A 43 -6.61 -2.72 0.22
CA MET A 43 -6.08 -1.37 0.11
C MET A 43 -4.75 -1.26 0.84
N TYR A 44 -3.85 -0.47 0.28
CA TYR A 44 -2.59 -0.11 0.90
C TYR A 44 -2.62 1.39 1.13
N VAL A 45 -2.73 1.78 2.40
CA VAL A 45 -2.93 3.18 2.78
C VAL A 45 -1.64 3.73 3.35
N PHE A 46 -1.15 4.81 2.75
CA PHE A 46 0.04 5.50 3.24
C PHE A 46 -0.39 6.80 3.91
N THR A 47 -0.13 6.89 5.21
CA THR A 47 -0.36 8.12 5.95
C THR A 47 0.97 8.81 6.22
N ASN A 48 0.92 9.97 6.86
CA ASN A 48 2.15 10.63 7.27
C ASN A 48 2.88 9.89 8.41
N LYS A 49 2.26 8.85 8.98
CA LYS A 49 2.84 8.15 10.15
C LYS A 49 3.05 6.67 9.95
N ARG A 50 2.23 6.01 9.14
CA ARG A 50 2.27 4.55 9.01
C ARG A 50 1.78 4.09 7.66
N LEU A 51 2.14 2.84 7.34
CA LEU A 51 1.52 2.09 6.26
C LEU A 51 0.42 1.22 6.88
N ILE A 52 -0.77 1.24 6.31
CA ILE A 52 -1.86 0.37 6.75
C ILE A 52 -2.20 -0.58 5.61
N LEU A 53 -2.02 -1.87 5.87
CA LEU A 53 -2.40 -2.91 4.92
C LEU A 53 -3.80 -3.39 5.30
N ILE A 54 -4.76 -3.20 4.41
CA ILE A 54 -6.15 -3.56 4.63
C ILE A 54 -6.49 -4.73 3.74
N ASP A 55 -6.78 -5.87 4.36
CA ASP A 55 -7.04 -7.13 3.67
C ASP A 55 -8.49 -7.52 3.93
N LYS A 56 -9.30 -7.45 2.88
CA LYS A 56 -10.72 -7.81 2.96
C LYS A 56 -10.86 -9.27 2.58
N GLN A 57 -11.37 -10.07 3.50
CA GLN A 57 -11.41 -11.53 3.39
C GLN A 57 -12.84 -12.05 3.30
N GLY A 58 -12.94 -13.31 2.88
CA GLY A 58 -14.21 -14.01 2.80
C GLY A 58 -15.02 -13.60 1.58
N MET A 59 -16.11 -14.32 1.34
CA MET A 59 -16.94 -14.09 0.15
C MET A 59 -17.59 -12.72 0.16
N THR A 60 -17.97 -12.23 1.34
CA THR A 60 -18.64 -10.94 1.46
C THR A 60 -17.67 -9.78 1.72
N GLY A 61 -16.39 -10.09 2.01
CA GLY A 61 -15.43 -9.06 2.39
C GLY A 61 -15.67 -8.44 3.76
N ARG A 62 -16.47 -9.10 4.60
CA ARG A 62 -16.80 -8.55 5.93
C ARG A 62 -15.68 -8.74 6.94
N LYS A 63 -14.88 -9.79 6.79
CA LYS A 63 -13.72 -9.97 7.65
C LYS A 63 -12.59 -9.13 7.10
N VAL A 64 -12.11 -8.19 7.90
CA VAL A 64 -11.11 -7.23 7.44
C VAL A 64 -9.96 -7.21 8.42
N ASP A 65 -8.75 -7.41 7.92
CA ASP A 65 -7.53 -7.22 8.70
C ASP A 65 -7.00 -5.83 8.43
N TYR A 66 -6.68 -5.11 9.51
CA TYR A 66 -6.04 -3.81 9.45
C TYR A 66 -4.65 -3.95 10.08
N HIS A 67 -3.64 -3.98 9.25
CA HIS A 67 -2.27 -4.17 9.74
C HIS A 67 -1.51 -2.86 9.62
N SER A 68 -1.25 -2.22 10.75
CA SER A 68 -0.57 -0.93 10.78
C SER A 68 0.91 -1.13 11.05
N ILE A 69 1.75 -0.53 10.21
CA ILE A 69 3.19 -0.68 10.29
C ILE A 69 3.82 0.70 10.32
N PRO A 70 4.44 1.10 11.45
CA PRO A 70 5.20 2.35 11.47
C PRO A 70 6.34 2.27 10.47
N TYR A 71 6.59 3.32 9.74
CA TYR A 71 7.66 3.29 8.72
C TYR A 71 9.01 2.93 9.31
N ARG A 72 9.29 3.40 10.53
CA ARG A 72 10.58 3.09 11.18
C ARG A 72 10.76 1.61 11.52
N ALA A 73 9.69 0.84 11.53
CA ALA A 73 9.77 -0.59 11.80
C ALA A 73 10.11 -1.39 10.56
N ILE A 74 10.00 -0.80 9.39
CA ILE A 74 10.32 -1.47 8.12
C ILE A 74 11.84 -1.38 7.93
N THR A 75 12.51 -2.53 7.86
CA THR A 75 13.94 -2.56 7.68
C THR A 75 14.34 -2.62 6.22
N GLN A 76 13.52 -3.27 5.39
CA GLN A 76 13.74 -3.35 3.95
C GLN A 76 12.46 -3.78 3.27
N PHE A 77 12.38 -3.52 1.97
CA PHE A 77 11.30 -4.05 1.15
C PHE A 77 11.87 -4.50 -0.20
N LYS A 78 11.12 -5.37 -0.85
CA LYS A 78 11.52 -5.92 -2.13
C LYS A 78 10.27 -6.11 -2.99
N ILE A 79 10.36 -5.76 -4.26
CA ILE A 79 9.29 -6.03 -5.20
C ILE A 79 9.83 -6.99 -6.24
N GLU A 80 9.21 -8.17 -6.32
CA GLU A 80 9.55 -9.17 -7.31
C GLU A 80 8.52 -9.14 -8.42
N THR A 81 8.98 -8.98 -9.65
CA THR A 81 8.10 -9.07 -10.80
C THR A 81 8.26 -10.44 -11.45
N ALA A 82 7.23 -10.86 -12.18
CA ALA A 82 7.24 -12.17 -12.79
C ALA A 82 8.06 -12.24 -14.08
N GLY A 83 8.68 -11.14 -14.49
CA GLY A 83 9.47 -11.11 -15.71
C GLY A 83 8.66 -10.89 -16.97
N HIS A 84 7.35 -10.83 -16.86
CA HIS A 84 6.44 -10.55 -17.95
C HIS A 84 5.68 -9.27 -17.64
N PHE A 85 5.59 -8.39 -18.61
CA PHE A 85 5.03 -7.06 -18.38
C PHE A 85 3.54 -7.07 -18.00
N ASP A 86 2.84 -8.14 -18.28
CA ASP A 86 1.41 -8.24 -18.03
C ASP A 86 1.06 -9.03 -16.78
N LEU A 87 2.06 -9.42 -15.97
CA LEU A 87 1.81 -10.21 -14.79
C LEU A 87 1.94 -9.36 -13.53
N ASP A 88 1.30 -9.87 -12.48
CA ASP A 88 1.34 -9.25 -11.18
C ASP A 88 2.72 -9.37 -10.55
N ALA A 89 2.94 -8.59 -9.51
CA ALA A 89 4.18 -8.60 -8.75
C ALA A 89 3.89 -8.96 -7.30
N GLU A 90 4.94 -9.18 -6.54
CA GLU A 90 4.83 -9.46 -5.11
C GLU A 90 5.68 -8.47 -4.34
N LEU A 91 5.07 -7.89 -3.31
CA LEU A 91 5.75 -7.01 -2.37
C LEU A 91 6.13 -7.80 -1.13
N LYS A 92 7.39 -7.72 -0.74
CA LYS A 92 7.87 -8.27 0.52
C LYS A 92 8.38 -7.16 1.40
N ILE A 93 7.93 -7.15 2.64
CA ILE A 93 8.32 -6.13 3.63
C ILE A 93 8.85 -6.84 4.86
N TRP A 94 10.08 -6.52 5.26
CA TRP A 94 10.66 -7.05 6.49
C TRP A 94 10.50 -6.04 7.60
N ILE A 95 10.04 -6.53 8.74
CA ILE A 95 9.80 -5.71 9.92
C ILE A 95 10.82 -6.07 10.99
N SER A 96 11.33 -5.07 11.69
CA SER A 96 12.28 -5.25 12.76
C SER A 96 11.79 -6.28 13.77
N GLY A 97 12.65 -7.25 14.10
CA GLY A 97 12.32 -8.27 15.08
C GLY A 97 11.58 -9.47 14.53
N GLN A 98 11.30 -9.51 13.23
CA GLN A 98 10.64 -10.64 12.59
C GLN A 98 11.52 -11.24 11.50
N ASP A 99 11.56 -12.57 11.44
CA ASP A 99 12.41 -13.27 10.48
C ASP A 99 11.79 -13.32 9.09
N ASP A 100 10.48 -13.56 9.03
CA ASP A 100 9.79 -13.74 7.76
C ASP A 100 9.19 -12.42 7.28
N PRO A 101 9.25 -12.14 5.98
CA PRO A 101 8.65 -10.94 5.45
C PRO A 101 7.12 -11.04 5.38
N ILE A 102 6.47 -9.89 5.39
CA ILE A 102 5.07 -9.79 5.02
C ILE A 102 5.03 -9.81 3.50
N GLU A 103 4.19 -10.69 2.93
CA GLU A 103 4.08 -10.84 1.50
C GLU A 103 2.72 -10.37 1.04
N LYS A 104 2.69 -9.49 0.04
CA LYS A 104 1.45 -8.95 -0.51
C LYS A 104 1.52 -8.93 -2.03
N GLU A 105 0.41 -9.31 -2.65
CA GLU A 105 0.30 -9.24 -4.10
C GLU A 105 0.12 -7.80 -4.56
N LEU A 106 0.76 -7.46 -5.67
CA LEU A 106 0.58 -6.18 -6.32
C LEU A 106 0.09 -6.41 -7.74
N LYS A 107 -0.80 -5.53 -8.19
CA LYS A 107 -1.12 -5.46 -9.61
C LYS A 107 -0.06 -4.65 -10.34
N LYS A 108 0.18 -4.99 -11.57
CA LYS A 108 1.23 -4.40 -12.39
C LYS A 108 1.20 -2.87 -12.38
N ASP A 109 0.01 -2.28 -12.38
CA ASP A 109 -0.14 -0.83 -12.43
C ASP A 109 0.12 -0.13 -11.09
N THR A 110 0.28 -0.89 -9.99
CA THR A 110 0.60 -0.30 -8.69
C THR A 110 2.10 -0.37 -8.35
N VAL A 111 2.88 -1.12 -9.13
CA VAL A 111 4.27 -1.42 -8.77
C VAL A 111 5.10 -0.15 -8.60
N VAL A 112 5.04 0.74 -9.58
CA VAL A 112 5.85 1.96 -9.55
C VAL A 112 5.40 2.87 -8.42
N GLY A 113 4.10 3.08 -8.27
CA GLY A 113 3.58 3.99 -7.26
C GLY A 113 3.89 3.54 -5.84
N ILE A 114 3.69 2.26 -5.56
CA ILE A 114 3.95 1.71 -4.23
C ILE A 114 5.43 1.75 -3.90
N GLN A 115 6.29 1.39 -4.86
CA GLN A 115 7.72 1.43 -4.63
C GLN A 115 8.20 2.85 -4.33
N LYS A 116 7.73 3.81 -5.10
CA LYS A 116 8.11 5.20 -4.89
C LYS A 116 7.61 5.74 -3.56
N THR A 117 6.39 5.39 -3.18
CA THR A 117 5.82 5.86 -1.92
C THR A 117 6.56 5.27 -0.72
N LEU A 118 6.87 3.97 -0.75
CA LEU A 118 7.67 3.36 0.29
C LEU A 118 9.04 4.03 0.41
N ALA A 119 9.69 4.27 -0.71
CA ALA A 119 11.00 4.91 -0.70
C ALA A 119 10.92 6.32 -0.11
N THR A 120 9.89 7.06 -0.45
CA THR A 120 9.69 8.41 0.06
C THR A 120 9.60 8.43 1.59
N HIS A 121 8.88 7.47 2.17
CA HIS A 121 8.68 7.43 3.62
C HIS A 121 9.86 6.80 4.36
N MET A 122 10.52 5.82 3.75
CA MET A 122 11.59 5.10 4.44
C MET A 122 12.94 5.80 4.34
N PHE A 123 13.21 6.46 3.23
CA PHE A 123 14.53 7.01 2.95
C PHE A 123 14.51 8.54 2.88
N ALA A 124 13.65 9.13 3.66
CA ALA A 124 13.51 10.58 3.72
C ALA A 124 14.74 11.25 4.35
#